data_a0637685b41d8897f15b42df88b0426d
#
_entry.id   a0637685b41d8897f15b42df88b0426d
#
_cell.length_a   1.000
_cell.length_b   1.000
_cell.length_c   1.000
_cell.angle_alpha   90.00
_cell.angle_beta   90.00
_cell.angle_gamma   90.00
#
_symmetry.space_group_name_H-M   'P 1'
#
loop_
_entity.id
_entity.type
_entity.pdbx_description
1 polymer ?
#
loop_
_entity_poly.entity_id
_entity_poly.type
_entity_poly.pdbx_seq_one_letter_code
_entity_poly.pdbx_strand_id
1 'polypeptide(L)'
;MITFSNLIDKFQEFAEDNYFIESFSYGSPSDVDLDKFELYPLLHVVYTGASYDGGNKVYNMEVYILSLPPSEADKNLYQKADITNAEQVAEDILADMKNGGNIFEFEYLYEVGSASVTPLEETQSNTLAGCLLDLSIIVPYQHNACVAPLTGVQPQ
;
A
#
# COMPACT_ATOMS: atom_id res chain seq x y z
N MET A 1 8.85 2.14 17.37
CA MET A 1 7.47 1.79 16.98
C MET A 1 7.23 2.23 15.54
N ILE A 2 6.63 1.38 14.73
CA ILE A 2 6.27 1.73 13.37
C ILE A 2 5.01 2.58 13.37
N THR A 3 5.07 3.72 12.71
CA THR A 3 3.92 4.62 12.57
C THR A 3 3.33 4.51 11.16
N PHE A 4 2.13 5.07 10.99
CA PHE A 4 1.51 5.21 9.67
C PHE A 4 2.45 5.93 8.69
N SER A 5 3.08 7.02 9.12
CA SER A 5 4.01 7.76 8.27
C SER A 5 5.21 6.91 7.84
N ASN A 6 5.74 6.09 8.75
CA ASN A 6 6.83 5.19 8.40
C ASN A 6 6.41 4.20 7.31
N LEU A 7 5.19 3.65 7.39
CA LEU A 7 4.69 2.72 6.39
C LEU A 7 4.53 3.41 5.03
N ILE A 8 3.97 4.61 5.00
CA ILE A 8 3.80 5.36 3.75
C ILE A 8 5.17 5.66 3.13
N ASP A 9 6.15 6.07 3.94
CA ASP A 9 7.50 6.32 3.44
C ASP A 9 8.13 5.07 2.83
N LYS A 10 7.89 3.91 3.43
CA LYS A 10 8.40 2.63 2.89
C LYS A 10 7.73 2.26 1.57
N PHE A 11 6.44 2.49 1.43
CA PHE A 11 5.75 2.26 0.15
C PHE A 11 6.25 3.22 -0.92
N GLN A 12 6.51 4.47 -0.57
CA GLN A 12 7.08 5.43 -1.49
C GLN A 12 8.49 5.01 -1.94
N GLU A 13 9.32 4.60 -1.00
CA GLU A 13 10.67 4.10 -1.30
C GLU A 13 10.62 2.86 -2.22
N PHE A 14 9.69 1.95 -1.96
CA PHE A 14 9.47 0.79 -2.82
C PHE A 14 9.10 1.23 -4.24
N ALA A 15 8.17 2.16 -4.37
CA ALA A 15 7.72 2.65 -5.68
C ALA A 15 8.86 3.32 -6.45
N GLU A 16 9.69 4.11 -5.78
CA GLU A 16 10.82 4.79 -6.38
C GLU A 16 11.90 3.80 -6.85
N ASP A 17 12.07 2.71 -6.12
CA ASP A 17 13.09 1.71 -6.41
C ASP A 17 12.62 0.63 -7.41
N ASN A 18 11.33 0.53 -7.64
CA ASN A 18 10.74 -0.44 -8.57
C ASN A 18 10.68 0.15 -9.97
N TYR A 19 11.39 -0.45 -10.91
CA TYR A 19 11.49 0.09 -12.27
C TYR A 19 10.17 0.03 -13.06
N PHE A 20 9.21 -0.78 -12.62
CA PHE A 20 7.90 -0.85 -13.27
C PHE A 20 6.99 0.31 -12.86
N ILE A 21 7.11 0.80 -11.63
CA ILE A 21 6.26 1.86 -11.09
C ILE A 21 6.83 3.23 -11.49
N GLU A 22 6.02 4.06 -12.11
CA GLU A 22 6.43 5.39 -12.57
C GLU A 22 6.07 6.49 -11.58
N SER A 23 5.03 6.31 -10.76
CA SER A 23 4.63 7.31 -9.78
C SER A 23 4.05 6.70 -8.53
N PHE A 24 4.02 7.49 -7.47
CA PHE A 24 3.49 7.12 -6.17
C PHE A 24 2.57 8.21 -5.65
N SER A 25 1.47 7.80 -5.03
CA SER A 25 0.60 8.71 -4.29
C SER A 25 -0.03 7.98 -3.11
N TYR A 26 -0.58 8.74 -2.17
CA TYR A 26 -1.37 8.17 -1.09
C TYR A 26 -2.56 9.08 -0.79
N GLY A 27 -3.59 8.53 -0.18
CA GLY A 27 -4.77 9.27 0.19
C GLY A 27 -6.05 8.48 -0.06
N SER A 28 -7.14 9.17 -0.34
CA SER A 28 -8.41 8.54 -0.68
C SER A 28 -8.35 7.88 -2.07
N PRO A 29 -9.12 6.81 -2.32
CA PRO A 29 -9.22 6.26 -3.67
C PRO A 29 -9.66 7.28 -4.72
N SER A 30 -10.46 8.26 -4.31
CA SER A 30 -10.91 9.34 -5.20
C SER A 30 -9.80 10.34 -5.58
N ASP A 31 -8.64 10.26 -4.92
CA ASP A 31 -7.49 11.10 -5.26
C ASP A 31 -6.77 10.63 -6.51
N VAL A 32 -7.06 9.42 -6.98
CA VAL A 32 -6.57 8.92 -8.26
C VAL A 32 -7.47 9.50 -9.35
N ASP A 33 -6.97 10.49 -10.05
CA ASP A 33 -7.71 11.20 -11.09
C ASP A 33 -6.89 11.27 -12.36
N LEU A 34 -7.49 10.87 -13.46
CA LEU A 34 -6.86 10.92 -14.79
C LEU A 34 -6.49 12.34 -15.23
N ASP A 35 -7.18 13.34 -14.70
CA ASP A 35 -6.92 14.73 -15.01
C ASP A 35 -5.70 15.28 -14.26
N LYS A 36 -5.26 14.61 -13.23
CA LYS A 36 -4.00 14.91 -12.57
C LYS A 36 -2.89 14.23 -13.35
N PHE A 37 -1.80 14.92 -13.54
CA PHE A 37 -0.67 14.43 -14.34
C PHE A 37 0.11 13.34 -13.57
N GLU A 38 -0.54 12.24 -13.30
CA GLU A 38 0.13 11.09 -12.73
C GLU A 38 0.69 10.22 -13.85
N LEU A 39 1.89 9.74 -13.66
CA LEU A 39 2.50 8.79 -14.56
C LEU A 39 2.06 7.38 -14.18
N TYR A 40 1.80 6.56 -15.18
CA TYR A 40 1.39 5.18 -14.97
C TYR A 40 2.49 4.24 -15.46
N PRO A 41 2.72 3.10 -14.81
CA PRO A 41 1.96 2.56 -13.68
C PRO A 41 2.10 3.35 -12.38
N LEU A 42 0.99 3.48 -11.67
CA LEU A 42 0.88 4.22 -10.41
C LEU A 42 0.72 3.26 -9.25
N LEU A 43 1.44 3.49 -8.17
CA LEU A 43 1.20 2.83 -6.89
C LEU A 43 0.54 3.84 -5.96
N HIS A 44 -0.69 3.56 -5.57
CA HIS A 44 -1.49 4.44 -4.71
C HIS A 44 -1.87 3.70 -3.43
N VAL A 45 -1.53 4.27 -2.28
CA VAL A 45 -1.76 3.65 -0.98
C VAL A 45 -2.89 4.37 -0.25
N VAL A 46 -3.85 3.59 0.24
CA VAL A 46 -4.96 4.09 1.05
C VAL A 46 -4.83 3.49 2.45
N TYR A 47 -4.86 4.33 3.45
CA TYR A 47 -4.90 3.88 4.83
C TYR A 47 -6.36 3.78 5.26
N THR A 48 -6.84 2.56 5.52
CA THR A 48 -8.24 2.33 5.88
C THR A 48 -8.48 2.33 7.37
N GLY A 49 -7.43 2.32 8.17
CA GLY A 49 -7.55 2.40 9.62
C GLY A 49 -6.66 1.42 10.33
N ALA A 50 -6.76 1.41 11.64
CA ALA A 50 -6.02 0.49 12.47
C ALA A 50 -6.94 -0.14 13.50
N SER A 51 -6.62 -1.37 13.89
CA SER A 51 -7.28 -2.08 14.97
C SER A 51 -6.25 -2.53 16.00
N TYR A 52 -6.72 -2.82 17.20
CA TYR A 52 -5.86 -3.19 18.31
C TYR A 52 -6.36 -4.50 18.88
N ASP A 53 -5.44 -5.45 19.04
CA ASP A 53 -5.78 -6.79 19.53
C ASP A 53 -4.64 -7.28 20.43
N GLY A 54 -4.95 -7.45 21.69
CA GLY A 54 -3.94 -7.84 22.68
C GLY A 54 -2.81 -6.84 22.74
N GLY A 55 -1.60 -7.28 22.53
CA GLY A 55 -0.40 -6.42 22.50
C GLY A 55 -0.04 -5.93 21.11
N ASN A 56 -0.95 -6.02 20.14
CA ASN A 56 -0.65 -5.71 18.75
C ASN A 56 -1.52 -4.59 18.21
N LYS A 57 -0.94 -3.82 17.30
CA LYS A 57 -1.65 -2.88 16.44
C LYS A 57 -1.64 -3.42 15.03
N VAL A 58 -2.80 -3.42 14.38
CA VAL A 58 -2.94 -3.90 13.01
C VAL A 58 -3.28 -2.72 12.11
N TYR A 59 -2.38 -2.41 11.20
CA TYR A 59 -2.61 -1.40 10.17
C TYR A 59 -3.30 -2.03 8.98
N ASN A 60 -4.44 -1.47 8.57
CA ASN A 60 -5.17 -1.93 7.41
C ASN A 60 -4.91 -0.95 6.26
N MET A 61 -4.36 -1.48 5.18
CA MET A 61 -3.93 -0.70 4.03
C MET A 61 -4.49 -1.29 2.76
N GLU A 62 -4.82 -0.43 1.82
CA GLU A 62 -5.14 -0.84 0.45
C GLU A 62 -4.08 -0.27 -0.47
N VAL A 63 -3.48 -1.11 -1.29
CA VAL A 63 -2.44 -0.70 -2.24
C VAL A 63 -2.96 -0.94 -3.65
N TYR A 64 -3.20 0.15 -4.36
CA TYR A 64 -3.65 0.10 -5.74
C TYR A 64 -2.43 0.17 -6.66
N ILE A 65 -2.33 -0.77 -7.57
CA ILE A 65 -1.30 -0.80 -8.60
C ILE A 65 -2.03 -0.70 -9.93
N LEU A 66 -1.94 0.47 -10.56
CA LEU A 66 -2.81 0.84 -11.66
C LEU A 66 -2.01 1.19 -12.90
N SER A 67 -2.51 0.76 -14.05
CA SER A 67 -1.98 1.11 -15.37
C SER A 67 -3.06 1.76 -16.20
N LEU A 68 -2.64 2.58 -17.16
CA LEU A 68 -3.55 3.21 -18.10
C LEU A 68 -3.41 2.50 -19.46
N PRO A 69 -4.38 1.63 -19.83
CA PRO A 69 -4.32 0.94 -21.11
C PRO A 69 -4.48 1.91 -22.27
N PRO A 70 -3.86 1.64 -23.44
CA PRO A 70 -4.06 2.46 -24.62
C PRO A 70 -5.52 2.41 -25.09
N SER A 71 -6.07 3.55 -25.45
CA SER A 71 -7.51 3.70 -25.76
C SER A 71 -7.94 3.00 -27.05
N GLU A 72 -7.02 2.75 -27.98
CA GLU A 72 -7.33 2.20 -29.33
C GLU A 72 -6.93 0.74 -29.49
N ALA A 73 -6.44 0.11 -28.44
CA ALA A 73 -5.92 -1.24 -28.51
C ALA A 73 -6.96 -2.28 -28.07
N ASP A 74 -6.65 -3.56 -28.26
CA ASP A 74 -7.45 -4.65 -27.72
C ASP A 74 -7.43 -4.58 -26.20
N LYS A 75 -8.51 -4.06 -25.63
CA LYS A 75 -8.63 -3.81 -24.19
C LYS A 75 -8.42 -5.07 -23.35
N ASN A 76 -8.97 -6.19 -23.80
CA ASN A 76 -8.85 -7.44 -23.04
C ASN A 76 -7.42 -7.93 -22.96
N LEU A 77 -6.66 -7.77 -24.04
CA LEU A 77 -5.25 -8.16 -24.05
C LEU A 77 -4.42 -7.29 -23.12
N TYR A 78 -4.63 -5.97 -23.18
CA TYR A 78 -3.89 -5.03 -22.34
C TYR A 78 -4.29 -5.12 -20.87
N GLN A 79 -5.57 -5.31 -20.56
CA GLN A 79 -6.02 -5.51 -19.19
C GLN A 79 -5.41 -6.76 -18.59
N LYS A 80 -5.35 -7.85 -19.34
CA LYS A 80 -4.72 -9.08 -18.89
C LYS A 80 -3.24 -8.85 -18.53
N ALA A 81 -2.52 -8.15 -19.39
CA ALA A 81 -1.11 -7.82 -19.16
C ALA A 81 -0.95 -6.89 -17.94
N ASP A 82 -1.78 -5.88 -17.84
CA ASP A 82 -1.73 -4.91 -16.75
C ASP A 82 -2.04 -5.57 -15.40
N ILE A 83 -3.03 -6.45 -15.36
CA ILE A 83 -3.36 -7.20 -14.14
C ILE A 83 -2.19 -8.12 -13.76
N THR A 84 -1.62 -8.83 -14.72
CA THR A 84 -0.49 -9.71 -14.47
C THR A 84 0.71 -8.95 -13.90
N ASN A 85 1.04 -7.82 -14.51
CA ASN A 85 2.16 -6.99 -14.06
C ASN A 85 1.89 -6.39 -12.67
N ALA A 86 0.67 -5.96 -12.41
CA ALA A 86 0.27 -5.42 -11.12
C ALA A 86 0.35 -6.47 -10.01
N GLU A 87 -0.11 -7.70 -10.29
CA GLU A 87 0.01 -8.80 -9.34
C GLU A 87 1.47 -9.12 -9.03
N GLN A 88 2.34 -9.04 -10.02
CA GLN A 88 3.77 -9.23 -9.84
C GLN A 88 4.34 -8.20 -8.84
N VAL A 89 3.95 -6.94 -8.99
CA VAL A 89 4.37 -5.87 -8.06
C VAL A 89 3.84 -6.16 -6.66
N ALA A 90 2.58 -6.59 -6.54
CA ALA A 90 2.00 -6.94 -5.24
C ALA A 90 2.78 -8.08 -4.58
N GLU A 91 3.14 -9.11 -5.34
CA GLU A 91 3.95 -10.22 -4.84
C GLU A 91 5.34 -9.75 -4.42
N ASP A 92 5.94 -8.82 -5.16
CA ASP A 92 7.23 -8.25 -4.80
C ASP A 92 7.18 -7.50 -3.46
N ILE A 93 6.11 -6.75 -3.22
CA ILE A 93 5.89 -6.09 -1.94
C ILE A 93 5.81 -7.11 -0.81
N LEU A 94 4.99 -8.15 -0.99
CA LEU A 94 4.82 -9.19 0.03
C LEU A 94 6.12 -9.95 0.29
N ALA A 95 6.86 -10.26 -0.76
CA ALA A 95 8.14 -10.95 -0.62
C ALA A 95 9.17 -10.09 0.14
N ASP A 96 9.23 -8.80 -0.18
CA ASP A 96 10.12 -7.88 0.51
C ASP A 96 9.78 -7.78 2.00
N MET A 97 8.48 -7.73 2.33
CA MET A 97 8.02 -7.69 3.72
C MET A 97 8.31 -8.97 4.48
N LYS A 98 8.12 -10.13 3.84
CA LYS A 98 8.24 -11.42 4.53
C LYS A 98 9.67 -11.90 4.69
N ASN A 99 10.53 -11.56 3.76
CA ASN A 99 11.86 -12.13 3.68
C ASN A 99 12.97 -11.17 4.14
N GLY A 100 12.60 -10.06 4.80
CA GLY A 100 13.58 -9.09 5.24
C GLY A 100 14.26 -8.42 4.07
N GLY A 101 13.45 -7.93 3.14
CA GLY A 101 13.95 -7.28 1.94
C GLY A 101 14.65 -5.96 2.21
N ASN A 102 15.03 -5.30 1.14
CA ASN A 102 15.84 -4.08 1.22
C ASN A 102 15.02 -2.86 1.63
N ILE A 103 13.72 -2.84 1.33
CA ILE A 103 12.87 -1.68 1.54
C ILE A 103 12.10 -1.80 2.86
N PHE A 104 11.35 -2.89 3.01
CA PHE A 104 10.59 -3.15 4.23
C PHE A 104 11.50 -3.89 5.21
N GLU A 105 12.47 -3.18 5.74
CA GLU A 105 13.46 -3.73 6.66
C GLU A 105 12.85 -4.09 8.01
N PHE A 106 13.37 -5.15 8.62
CA PHE A 106 12.97 -5.60 9.95
C PHE A 106 13.69 -4.86 11.07
N GLU A 107 14.03 -3.62 10.86
CA GLU A 107 14.45 -2.74 11.95
C GLU A 107 13.36 -2.64 13.00
N TYR A 108 12.12 -2.85 12.58
CA TYR A 108 10.95 -2.90 13.44
C TYR A 108 10.31 -4.28 13.34
N LEU A 109 9.87 -4.80 14.49
CA LEU A 109 9.15 -6.07 14.51
C LEU A 109 7.76 -5.85 13.93
N TYR A 110 7.52 -6.35 12.73
CA TYR A 110 6.20 -6.37 12.12
C TYR A 110 6.04 -7.64 11.29
N GLU A 111 4.81 -8.00 11.03
CA GLU A 111 4.51 -9.15 10.19
C GLU A 111 3.26 -8.87 9.35
N VAL A 112 3.16 -9.57 8.23
CA VAL A 112 1.97 -9.51 7.39
C VAL A 112 0.90 -10.37 8.03
N GLY A 113 -0.22 -9.74 8.42
CA GLY A 113 -1.34 -10.46 9.02
C GLY A 113 -2.20 -11.14 7.98
N SER A 114 -2.64 -10.39 6.99
CA SER A 114 -3.41 -10.94 5.87
C SER A 114 -3.09 -10.16 4.61
N ALA A 115 -3.23 -10.82 3.48
CA ALA A 115 -3.03 -10.18 2.18
C ALA A 115 -3.94 -10.86 1.15
N SER A 116 -4.59 -10.06 0.33
CA SER A 116 -5.38 -10.55 -0.80
C SER A 116 -5.22 -9.62 -1.98
N VAL A 117 -5.28 -10.17 -3.17
CA VAL A 117 -5.17 -9.41 -4.42
C VAL A 117 -6.48 -9.53 -5.17
N THR A 118 -7.06 -8.41 -5.54
CA THR A 118 -8.28 -8.34 -6.34
C THR A 118 -7.95 -7.66 -7.67
N PRO A 119 -8.23 -8.29 -8.80
CA PRO A 119 -8.00 -7.65 -10.10
C PRO A 119 -8.96 -6.49 -10.29
N LEU A 120 -8.46 -5.43 -10.91
CA LEU A 120 -9.24 -4.24 -11.25
C LEU A 120 -9.31 -4.12 -12.77
N GLU A 121 -10.52 -4.15 -13.27
CA GLU A 121 -10.79 -4.03 -14.71
C GLU A 121 -11.28 -2.62 -15.03
N GLU A 122 -11.10 -2.23 -16.28
CA GLU A 122 -11.59 -0.97 -16.77
C GLU A 122 -13.11 -0.87 -16.58
N THR A 123 -13.57 0.24 -15.99
CA THR A 123 -14.98 0.55 -15.85
C THR A 123 -15.35 1.73 -16.75
N GLN A 124 -16.66 2.00 -16.90
CA GLN A 124 -17.14 3.11 -17.70
C GLN A 124 -16.65 4.47 -17.20
N SER A 125 -16.42 4.61 -15.91
CA SER A 125 -15.99 5.86 -15.28
C SER A 125 -14.49 5.94 -15.08
N ASN A 126 -13.77 4.84 -15.27
CA ASN A 126 -12.34 4.77 -15.03
C ASN A 126 -11.71 3.79 -16.02
N THR A 127 -10.70 4.27 -16.72
CA THR A 127 -9.98 3.49 -17.74
C THR A 127 -8.76 2.77 -17.20
N LEU A 128 -8.55 2.81 -15.88
CA LEU A 128 -7.40 2.18 -15.23
C LEU A 128 -7.63 0.69 -15.01
N ALA A 129 -6.59 -0.09 -15.18
CA ALA A 129 -6.58 -1.52 -14.92
C ALA A 129 -5.38 -1.88 -14.05
N GLY A 130 -5.48 -2.96 -13.32
CA GLY A 130 -4.41 -3.42 -12.45
C GLY A 130 -4.92 -4.30 -11.34
N CYS A 131 -4.47 -4.07 -10.12
CA CYS A 131 -4.96 -4.82 -8.97
C CYS A 131 -5.01 -3.97 -7.70
N LEU A 132 -5.78 -4.46 -6.74
CA LEU A 132 -5.83 -3.96 -5.38
C LEU A 132 -5.21 -5.02 -4.47
N LEU A 133 -4.15 -4.66 -3.78
CA LEU A 133 -3.58 -5.45 -2.69
C LEU A 133 -4.18 -4.96 -1.38
N ASP A 134 -5.02 -5.79 -0.78
CA ASP A 134 -5.59 -5.52 0.54
C ASP A 134 -4.69 -6.16 1.57
N LEU A 135 -4.13 -5.36 2.47
CA LEU A 135 -3.01 -5.76 3.30
C LEU A 135 -3.22 -5.34 4.75
N SER A 136 -2.98 -6.25 5.68
CA SER A 136 -2.87 -5.91 7.09
C SER A 136 -1.44 -6.14 7.58
N ILE A 137 -0.93 -5.18 8.35
CA ILE A 137 0.43 -5.22 8.90
C ILE A 137 0.31 -5.17 10.42
N ILE A 138 0.83 -6.21 11.06
CA ILE A 138 0.77 -6.37 12.51
C ILE A 138 2.07 -5.88 13.12
N VAL A 139 1.98 -4.95 14.05
CA VAL A 139 3.15 -4.45 14.78
C VAL A 139 2.91 -4.56 16.27
N PRO A 140 3.96 -4.80 17.08
CA PRO A 140 3.82 -4.77 18.54
C PRO A 140 3.34 -3.39 18.98
N TYR A 141 2.37 -3.37 19.88
CA TYR A 141 1.84 -2.14 20.42
C TYR A 141 2.10 -2.11 21.93
N GLN A 142 3.01 -1.22 22.31
CA GLN A 142 3.32 -0.99 23.71
C GLN A 142 2.97 0.44 24.05
N HIS A 143 1.81 0.60 24.65
CA HIS A 143 1.39 1.92 25.11
C HIS A 143 1.50 1.98 26.63
N ASN A 144 2.33 2.88 27.12
CA ASN A 144 2.50 3.13 28.53
C ASN A 144 1.81 4.45 28.88
N ALA A 145 0.75 4.36 29.69
CA ALA A 145 0.00 5.53 30.09
C ALA A 145 0.86 6.56 30.84
N CYS A 146 1.96 6.14 31.45
CA CYS A 146 2.88 7.03 32.15
C CYS A 146 3.64 7.99 31.25
N VAL A 147 3.75 7.65 29.95
CA VAL A 147 4.42 8.52 28.97
C VAL A 147 3.42 9.26 28.07
N ALA A 148 2.12 9.03 28.27
CA ALA A 148 1.09 9.74 27.52
C ALA A 148 1.04 11.20 27.95
N PRO A 149 0.98 12.17 27.02
CA PRO A 149 0.96 13.61 27.37
C PRO A 149 -0.46 14.05 27.78
N LEU A 150 -0.99 13.42 28.81
CA LEU A 150 -2.33 13.71 29.32
C LEU A 150 -2.28 14.74 30.41
N THR A 151 -3.23 15.67 30.41
CA THR A 151 -3.38 16.66 31.48
C THR A 151 -3.73 15.96 32.79
N GLY A 152 -2.97 16.26 33.86
CA GLY A 152 -3.19 15.67 35.16
C GLY A 152 -2.43 14.36 35.40
N VAL A 153 -1.75 13.83 34.40
CA VAL A 153 -0.87 12.67 34.53
C VAL A 153 0.57 13.17 34.58
N GLN A 154 1.25 12.90 35.68
CA GLN A 154 2.65 13.29 35.84
C GLN A 154 3.53 12.25 35.18
N PRO A 155 4.39 12.63 34.24
CA PRO A 155 5.37 11.70 33.66
C PRO A 155 6.38 11.32 34.76
N GLN A 156 6.66 10.05 34.85
CA GLN A 156 7.63 9.55 35.82
C GLN A 156 8.93 9.16 35.14
#